data_8bb8581b39146a9b4aec6bfa8cc3de2e
#
_entry.id   8bb8581b39146a9b4aec6bfa8cc3de2e
#
_cell.length_a   1.000
_cell.length_b   1.000
_cell.length_c   1.000
_cell.angle_alpha   90.00
_cell.angle_beta   90.00
_cell.angle_gamma   90.00
#
_symmetry.space_group_name_H-M   'P 1'
#
loop_
_entity.id
_entity.type
_entity.pdbx_description
1 polymer ?
#
loop_
_entity_poly.entity_id
_entity_poly.type
_entity_poly.pdbx_seq_one_letter_code
_entity_poly.pdbx_strand_id
1 'polypeptide(L)'
;MKLTEYVQSVSLEDFDRPFTHQAQWNSRLRTTGGRFFPKDGHLDFNPKVYNELGLEVFRKIVRHELCHYHLYFQKKGYRHKDRDFKELLKEVDGLRYVPPLKTQSQSAYLVYQCQSCQQSYQRKRRIDTKRYRCGVCRGKLVIINRPKD
;
A
#
# COMPACT_ATOMS: atom_id res chain seq x y z
N MET A 1 -2.90 5.52 21.01
CA MET A 1 -2.34 6.64 20.22
C MET A 1 -3.48 7.51 19.70
N LYS A 2 -3.39 8.78 19.93
CA LYS A 2 -4.32 9.75 19.32
C LYS A 2 -3.79 10.10 17.93
N LEU A 3 -4.46 9.60 16.91
CA LEU A 3 -3.96 9.66 15.54
C LEU A 3 -3.78 11.09 15.02
N THR A 4 -4.78 11.95 15.22
CA THR A 4 -4.68 13.35 14.78
C THR A 4 -3.48 14.07 15.42
N GLU A 5 -3.26 13.86 16.70
CA GLU A 5 -2.11 14.44 17.40
C GLU A 5 -0.78 13.91 16.87
N TYR A 6 -0.73 12.61 16.56
CA TYR A 6 0.46 12.01 15.95
C TYR A 6 0.76 12.61 14.58
N VAL A 7 -0.26 12.75 13.73
CA VAL A 7 -0.10 13.36 12.41
C VAL A 7 0.33 14.82 12.55
N GLN A 8 -0.21 15.56 13.52
CA GLN A 8 0.22 16.93 13.80
C GLN A 8 1.70 16.99 14.15
N SER A 9 2.18 16.07 14.98
CA SER A 9 3.60 16.03 15.36
C SER A 9 4.51 15.71 14.18
N VAL A 10 4.14 14.76 13.33
CA VAL A 10 4.90 14.43 12.12
C VAL A 10 4.94 15.62 11.17
N SER A 11 3.83 16.32 11.01
CA SER A 11 3.75 17.49 10.15
C SER A 11 4.70 18.60 10.61
N LEU A 12 4.73 18.90 11.90
CA LEU A 12 5.64 19.91 12.44
C LEU A 12 7.10 19.49 12.37
N GLU A 13 7.40 18.23 12.73
CA GLU A 13 8.78 17.75 12.77
C GLU A 13 9.39 17.56 11.39
N ASP A 14 8.63 16.99 10.45
CA ASP A 14 9.16 16.58 9.15
C ASP A 14 8.91 17.60 8.04
N PHE A 15 7.87 18.44 8.16
CA PHE A 15 7.48 19.43 7.15
C PHE A 15 7.63 20.88 7.61
N ASP A 16 7.82 21.11 8.90
CA ASP A 16 7.84 22.45 9.49
C ASP A 16 6.56 23.25 9.20
N ARG A 17 5.42 22.55 9.14
CA ARG A 17 4.10 23.10 8.84
C ARG A 17 3.03 22.44 9.70
N PRO A 18 2.00 23.19 10.13
CA PRO A 18 0.94 22.60 10.95
C PRO A 18 -0.03 21.75 10.10
N PHE A 19 -0.52 20.68 10.70
CA PHE A 19 -1.67 19.95 10.20
C PHE A 19 -2.90 20.39 11.00
N THR A 20 -3.86 21.03 10.35
CA THR A 20 -5.00 21.68 11.03
C THR A 20 -6.33 20.96 10.80
N HIS A 21 -6.31 19.82 10.12
CA HIS A 21 -7.50 19.03 9.83
C HIS A 21 -7.53 17.75 10.68
N GLN A 22 -8.32 16.77 10.28
CA GLN A 22 -8.52 15.56 11.06
C GLN A 22 -7.86 14.35 10.40
N ALA A 23 -7.34 13.44 11.20
CA ALA A 23 -6.85 12.15 10.76
C ALA A 23 -7.65 11.06 11.49
N GLN A 24 -8.00 9.98 10.78
CA GLN A 24 -8.79 8.90 11.34
C GLN A 24 -8.34 7.54 10.79
N TRP A 25 -8.58 6.51 11.58
CA TRP A 25 -8.37 5.13 11.12
C TRP A 25 -9.51 4.70 10.22
N ASN A 26 -9.18 3.99 9.13
CA ASN A 26 -10.17 3.43 8.22
C ASN A 26 -9.84 1.97 7.94
N SER A 27 -10.55 1.07 8.64
CA SER A 27 -10.33 -0.38 8.53
C SER A 27 -10.81 -0.96 7.19
N ARG A 28 -11.54 -0.19 6.39
CA ARG A 28 -12.00 -0.61 5.07
C ARG A 28 -10.90 -0.54 4.01
N LEU A 29 -9.82 0.19 4.27
CA LEU A 29 -8.67 0.20 3.37
C LEU A 29 -8.00 -1.17 3.39
N ARG A 30 -7.71 -1.72 2.20
CA ARG A 30 -7.11 -3.06 2.08
C ARG A 30 -5.61 -2.99 1.79
N THR A 31 -5.25 -2.44 0.64
CA THR A 31 -3.86 -2.34 0.17
C THR A 31 -3.27 -0.95 0.32
N THR A 32 -4.14 0.05 0.38
CA THR A 32 -3.75 1.45 0.51
C THR A 32 -3.38 1.76 1.96
N GLY A 33 -2.25 2.41 2.17
CA GLY A 33 -1.80 2.78 3.53
C GLY A 33 -2.56 3.96 4.10
N GLY A 34 -2.99 4.87 3.25
CA GLY A 34 -3.74 6.04 3.64
C GLY A 34 -4.41 6.69 2.45
N ARG A 35 -5.19 7.73 2.72
CA ARG A 35 -5.88 8.49 1.68
C ARG A 35 -6.09 9.93 2.11
N PHE A 36 -5.84 10.86 1.19
CA PHE A 36 -6.13 12.27 1.38
C PHE A 36 -7.45 12.63 0.69
N PHE A 37 -8.30 13.39 1.38
CA PHE A 37 -9.59 13.86 0.87
C PHE A 37 -9.55 15.37 0.68
N PRO A 38 -9.36 15.88 -0.55
CA PRO A 38 -9.25 17.33 -0.78
C PRO A 38 -10.49 18.11 -0.39
N LYS A 39 -11.66 17.48 -0.43
CA LYS A 39 -12.94 18.13 -0.19
C LYS A 39 -13.02 18.77 1.19
N ASP A 40 -12.52 18.08 2.22
CA ASP A 40 -12.56 18.56 3.60
C ASP A 40 -11.19 18.53 4.29
N GLY A 41 -10.16 18.10 3.59
CA GLY A 41 -8.79 18.09 4.09
C GLY A 41 -8.44 16.98 5.06
N HIS A 42 -9.34 16.01 5.28
CA HIS A 42 -9.02 14.95 6.23
C HIS A 42 -8.15 13.85 5.62
N LEU A 43 -7.48 13.11 6.49
CA LEU A 43 -6.65 11.95 6.13
C LEU A 43 -7.22 10.69 6.77
N ASP A 44 -7.30 9.61 5.98
CA ASP A 44 -7.59 8.27 6.48
C ASP A 44 -6.31 7.44 6.47
N PHE A 45 -6.16 6.56 7.47
CA PHE A 45 -5.03 5.65 7.56
C PHE A 45 -5.48 4.23 7.82
N ASN A 46 -4.76 3.28 7.22
CA ASN A 46 -5.05 1.86 7.35
C ASN A 46 -4.41 1.33 8.65
N PRO A 47 -5.21 0.89 9.64
CA PRO A 47 -4.66 0.39 10.90
C PRO A 47 -3.80 -0.86 10.73
N LYS A 48 -3.99 -1.62 9.64
CA LYS A 48 -3.16 -2.81 9.36
C LYS A 48 -1.71 -2.46 9.12
N VAL A 49 -1.42 -1.31 8.52
CA VAL A 49 -0.04 -0.86 8.30
C VAL A 49 0.66 -0.67 9.64
N TYR A 50 0.02 0.03 10.58
CA TYR A 50 0.57 0.23 11.90
C TYR A 50 0.76 -1.09 12.66
N ASN A 51 -0.26 -1.94 12.64
CA ASN A 51 -0.26 -3.20 13.39
C ASN A 51 0.72 -4.24 12.82
N GLU A 52 0.85 -4.33 11.50
CA GLU A 52 1.68 -5.37 10.87
C GLU A 52 3.10 -4.89 10.54
N LEU A 53 3.28 -3.63 10.18
CA LEU A 53 4.56 -3.10 9.70
C LEU A 53 5.28 -2.19 10.71
N GLY A 54 4.59 -1.78 11.77
CA GLY A 54 5.18 -1.00 12.85
C GLY A 54 5.14 0.51 12.64
N LEU A 55 5.57 1.24 13.67
CA LEU A 55 5.48 2.69 13.72
C LEU A 55 6.38 3.37 12.69
N GLU A 56 7.56 2.83 12.44
CA GLU A 56 8.52 3.41 11.50
C GLU A 56 7.97 3.47 10.07
N VAL A 57 7.42 2.34 9.61
CA VAL A 57 6.79 2.27 8.29
C VAL A 57 5.54 3.14 8.27
N PHE A 58 4.74 3.11 9.33
CA PHE A 58 3.53 3.93 9.44
C PHE A 58 3.86 5.43 9.33
N ARG A 59 4.94 5.89 9.99
CA ARG A 59 5.37 7.29 9.90
C ARG A 59 5.67 7.69 8.45
N LYS A 60 6.30 6.81 7.66
CA LYS A 60 6.57 7.08 6.25
C LYS A 60 5.31 7.15 5.41
N ILE A 61 4.27 6.41 5.78
CA ILE A 61 2.95 6.52 5.14
C ILE A 61 2.28 7.85 5.52
N VAL A 62 2.38 8.25 6.78
CA VAL A 62 1.89 9.57 7.23
C VAL A 62 2.57 10.69 6.43
N ARG A 63 3.88 10.60 6.21
CA ARG A 63 4.61 11.55 5.37
C ARG A 63 4.08 11.59 3.94
N HIS A 64 3.77 10.43 3.37
CA HIS A 64 3.18 10.33 2.03
C HIS A 64 1.87 11.12 1.95
N GLU A 65 0.95 10.89 2.88
CA GLU A 65 -0.34 11.58 2.87
C GLU A 65 -0.20 13.08 3.20
N LEU A 66 0.75 13.46 4.06
CA LEU A 66 1.03 14.86 4.32
C LEU A 66 1.62 15.59 3.11
N CYS A 67 2.35 14.89 2.24
CA CYS A 67 2.79 15.48 0.96
C CYS A 67 1.60 15.89 0.12
N HIS A 68 0.60 15.01 -0.04
CA HIS A 68 -0.65 15.37 -0.73
C HIS A 68 -1.32 16.57 -0.07
N TYR A 69 -1.44 16.52 1.25
CA TYR A 69 -2.13 17.53 2.05
C TYR A 69 -1.49 18.92 1.90
N HIS A 70 -0.19 19.02 2.17
CA HIS A 70 0.50 20.32 2.14
C HIS A 70 0.57 20.90 0.73
N LEU A 71 0.85 20.08 -0.27
CA LEU A 71 0.92 20.56 -1.66
C LEU A 71 -0.43 21.03 -2.16
N TYR A 72 -1.51 20.33 -1.80
CA TYR A 72 -2.86 20.75 -2.17
C TYR A 72 -3.18 22.15 -1.63
N PHE A 73 -2.93 22.39 -0.34
CA PHE A 73 -3.22 23.68 0.28
C PHE A 73 -2.26 24.78 -0.15
N GLN A 74 -1.10 24.44 -0.67
CA GLN A 74 -0.16 25.38 -1.28
C GLN A 74 -0.47 25.66 -2.74
N LYS A 75 -1.49 25.04 -3.30
CA LYS A 75 -1.86 25.12 -4.72
C LYS A 75 -0.74 24.67 -5.66
N LYS A 76 -0.02 23.64 -5.26
CA LYS A 76 1.03 23.00 -6.04
C LYS A 76 0.59 21.62 -6.51
N GLY A 77 1.42 20.94 -7.32
CA GLY A 77 1.14 19.61 -7.81
C GLY A 77 1.15 18.58 -6.68
N TYR A 78 -0.04 18.09 -6.28
CA TYR A 78 -0.21 17.20 -5.13
C TYR A 78 -0.50 15.74 -5.51
N ARG A 79 -0.54 15.43 -6.80
CA ARG A 79 -0.81 14.08 -7.29
C ARG A 79 0.49 13.28 -7.46
N HIS A 80 0.39 11.95 -7.45
CA HIS A 80 1.57 11.08 -7.56
C HIS A 80 2.41 11.34 -8.82
N LYS A 81 1.79 11.74 -9.92
CA LYS A 81 2.48 12.04 -11.18
C LYS A 81 3.19 13.39 -11.19
N ASP A 82 2.84 14.27 -10.25
CA ASP A 82 3.35 15.64 -10.25
C ASP A 82 4.77 15.71 -9.68
N ARG A 83 5.58 16.56 -10.29
CA ARG A 83 6.96 16.74 -9.88
C ARG A 83 7.09 17.25 -8.44
N ASP A 84 6.22 18.19 -8.07
CA ASP A 84 6.20 18.74 -6.70
C ASP A 84 6.03 17.63 -5.66
N PHE A 85 5.12 16.68 -5.92
CA PHE A 85 4.88 15.56 -5.04
C PHE A 85 6.11 14.65 -4.96
N LYS A 86 6.69 14.28 -6.10
CA LYS A 86 7.85 13.40 -6.13
C LYS A 86 9.04 13.98 -5.39
N GLU A 87 9.29 15.27 -5.56
CA GLU A 87 10.39 15.96 -4.90
C GLU A 87 10.18 16.05 -3.39
N LEU A 88 8.97 16.43 -2.95
CA LEU A 88 8.67 16.54 -1.53
C LEU A 88 8.72 15.18 -0.84
N LEU A 89 8.17 14.13 -1.47
CA LEU A 89 8.19 12.78 -0.91
C LEU A 89 9.62 12.29 -0.68
N LYS A 90 10.51 12.58 -1.61
CA LYS A 90 11.93 12.24 -1.47
C LYS A 90 12.60 13.04 -0.35
N GLU A 91 12.30 14.32 -0.27
CA GLU A 91 12.88 15.23 0.73
C GLU A 91 12.54 14.80 2.15
N VAL A 92 11.28 14.38 2.39
CA VAL A 92 10.82 13.96 3.72
C VAL A 92 11.01 12.46 3.99
N ASP A 93 11.53 11.71 3.04
CA ASP A 93 11.71 10.25 3.13
C ASP A 93 10.40 9.52 3.39
N GLY A 94 9.38 9.83 2.59
CA GLY A 94 8.10 9.12 2.62
C GLY A 94 8.10 7.90 1.71
N LEU A 95 7.17 6.96 1.95
CA LEU A 95 7.01 5.79 1.10
C LEU A 95 6.02 6.07 -0.03
N ARG A 96 6.41 5.71 -1.27
CA ARG A 96 5.52 5.79 -2.43
C ARG A 96 4.49 4.65 -2.42
N TYR A 97 4.90 3.46 -2.01
CA TYR A 97 4.08 2.26 -2.00
C TYR A 97 4.14 1.57 -0.65
N VAL A 98 3.00 1.03 -0.23
CA VAL A 98 2.92 0.27 1.02
C VAL A 98 3.57 -1.10 0.80
N PRO A 99 4.46 -1.56 1.69
CA PRO A 99 4.97 -2.92 1.63
C PRO A 99 3.82 -3.94 1.76
N PRO A 100 3.98 -5.16 1.23
CA PRO A 100 2.92 -6.17 1.31
C PRO A 100 2.52 -6.48 2.75
N LEU A 101 1.22 -6.52 3.01
CA LEU A 101 0.67 -6.88 4.32
C LEU A 101 0.54 -8.40 4.41
N LYS A 102 0.82 -8.96 5.60
CA LYS A 102 0.77 -10.41 5.84
C LYS A 102 -0.59 -11.01 5.54
N THR A 103 -1.66 -10.30 5.91
CA THR A 103 -3.03 -10.76 5.70
C THR A 103 -3.41 -10.90 4.23
N GLN A 104 -2.73 -10.19 3.34
CA GLN A 104 -3.00 -10.24 1.91
C GLN A 104 -2.14 -11.26 1.17
N SER A 105 -0.90 -11.45 1.58
CA SER A 105 0.01 -12.37 0.91
C SER A 105 -0.41 -13.83 1.07
N GLN A 106 -1.17 -14.18 2.12
CA GLN A 106 -1.62 -15.54 2.37
C GLN A 106 -2.86 -15.93 1.58
N SER A 107 -3.68 -14.97 1.13
CA SER A 107 -4.95 -15.25 0.44
C SER A 107 -4.93 -14.95 -1.05
N ALA A 108 -3.87 -14.32 -1.57
CA ALA A 108 -3.91 -13.68 -2.88
C ALA A 108 -3.39 -14.55 -4.03
N TYR A 109 -2.70 -15.67 -3.76
CA TYR A 109 -2.05 -16.43 -4.83
C TYR A 109 -2.45 -17.89 -4.86
N LEU A 110 -2.82 -18.35 -6.07
CA LEU A 110 -2.92 -19.76 -6.40
C LEU A 110 -1.55 -20.22 -6.89
N VAL A 111 -1.05 -21.34 -6.37
CA VAL A 111 0.22 -21.90 -6.81
C VAL A 111 -0.06 -23.12 -7.67
N TYR A 112 0.43 -23.07 -8.89
CA TYR A 112 0.37 -24.18 -9.85
C TYR A 112 1.76 -24.79 -9.99
N GLN A 113 1.81 -26.10 -10.15
CA GLN A 113 3.07 -26.81 -10.37
C GLN A 113 2.94 -27.73 -11.58
N CYS A 114 3.97 -27.74 -12.42
CA CYS A 114 4.06 -28.68 -13.53
C CYS A 114 4.35 -30.09 -13.01
N GLN A 115 3.56 -31.07 -13.46
CA GLN A 115 3.75 -32.47 -13.07
C GLN A 115 5.02 -33.10 -13.66
N SER A 116 5.52 -32.55 -14.76
CA SER A 116 6.69 -33.13 -15.47
C SER A 116 8.01 -32.52 -14.98
N CYS A 117 8.16 -31.20 -14.97
CA CYS A 117 9.41 -30.53 -14.59
C CYS A 117 9.38 -29.87 -13.23
N GLN A 118 8.23 -29.86 -12.55
CA GLN A 118 8.00 -29.30 -11.21
C GLN A 118 8.20 -27.79 -11.13
N GLN A 119 8.17 -27.08 -12.26
CA GLN A 119 8.20 -25.62 -12.26
C GLN A 119 6.94 -25.06 -11.58
N SER A 120 7.11 -24.09 -10.67
CA SER A 120 6.02 -23.45 -9.95
C SER A 120 5.60 -22.15 -10.61
N TYR A 121 4.29 -21.85 -10.57
CA TYR A 121 3.70 -20.62 -11.09
C TYR A 121 2.75 -20.04 -10.06
N GLN A 122 2.89 -18.76 -9.75
CA GLN A 122 1.98 -18.01 -8.88
C GLN A 122 1.03 -17.19 -9.73
N ARG A 123 -0.28 -17.32 -9.48
CA ARG A 123 -1.30 -16.57 -10.21
C ARG A 123 -2.35 -16.03 -9.24
N LYS A 124 -2.81 -14.81 -9.48
CA LYS A 124 -3.89 -14.20 -8.67
C LYS A 124 -5.26 -14.74 -9.05
N ARG A 125 -5.43 -15.17 -10.29
CA ARG A 125 -6.70 -15.70 -10.81
C ARG A 125 -6.54 -17.16 -11.17
N ARG A 126 -7.65 -17.88 -11.05
CA ARG A 126 -7.68 -19.28 -11.45
C ARG A 126 -7.47 -19.38 -12.97
N ILE A 127 -6.58 -20.27 -13.39
CA ILE A 127 -6.32 -20.55 -14.81
C ILE A 127 -6.93 -21.89 -15.19
N ASP A 128 -7.30 -22.02 -16.47
CA ASP A 128 -7.80 -23.28 -17.02
C ASP A 128 -6.61 -24.19 -17.33
N THR A 129 -6.40 -25.19 -16.49
CA THR A 129 -5.27 -26.13 -16.62
C THR A 129 -5.43 -27.09 -17.82
N LYS A 130 -6.61 -27.14 -18.41
CA LYS A 130 -6.82 -27.87 -19.67
C LYS A 130 -6.29 -27.11 -20.88
N ARG A 131 -6.38 -25.78 -20.82
CA ARG A 131 -5.96 -24.89 -21.90
C ARG A 131 -4.50 -24.44 -21.76
N TYR A 132 -4.05 -24.12 -20.53
CA TYR A 132 -2.72 -23.64 -20.27
C TYR A 132 -1.80 -24.75 -19.79
N ARG A 133 -0.60 -24.82 -20.35
CA ARG A 133 0.42 -25.79 -20.02
C ARG A 133 1.67 -25.09 -19.50
N CYS A 134 2.60 -25.89 -18.96
CA CYS A 134 3.89 -25.37 -18.50
C CYS A 134 4.64 -24.67 -19.66
N GLY A 135 5.13 -23.47 -19.41
CA GLY A 135 5.89 -22.71 -20.39
C GLY A 135 7.29 -23.28 -20.68
N VAL A 136 7.80 -24.13 -19.79
CA VAL A 136 9.14 -24.74 -19.92
C VAL A 136 9.09 -26.05 -20.69
N CYS A 137 8.18 -26.97 -20.31
CA CYS A 137 8.16 -28.32 -20.88
C CYS A 137 6.81 -28.71 -21.45
N ARG A 138 5.80 -27.84 -21.39
CA ARG A 138 4.40 -28.11 -21.84
C ARG A 138 3.72 -29.22 -21.07
N GLY A 139 4.21 -29.56 -19.89
CA GLY A 139 3.56 -30.53 -19.02
C GLY A 139 2.28 -30.00 -18.41
N LYS A 140 1.50 -30.92 -17.82
CA LYS A 140 0.24 -30.58 -17.18
C LYS A 140 0.48 -29.80 -15.87
N LEU A 141 -0.31 -28.75 -15.66
CA LEU A 141 -0.28 -27.94 -14.43
C LEU A 141 -1.34 -28.42 -13.46
N VAL A 142 -1.00 -28.45 -12.17
CA VAL A 142 -1.92 -28.78 -11.08
C VAL A 142 -1.83 -27.75 -9.99
N ILE A 143 -2.95 -27.51 -9.29
CA ILE A 143 -2.97 -26.60 -8.13
C ILE A 143 -2.41 -27.36 -6.93
N ILE A 144 -1.38 -26.81 -6.29
CA ILE A 144 -0.77 -27.39 -5.09
C ILE A 144 -1.09 -26.61 -3.81
N ASN A 145 -1.60 -25.38 -3.96
CA ASN A 145 -1.99 -24.55 -2.82
C ASN A 145 -3.24 -23.75 -3.17
N ARG A 146 -4.36 -24.06 -2.49
CA ARG A 146 -5.60 -23.29 -2.63
C ARG A 146 -5.73 -22.38 -1.43
N PRO A 147 -5.94 -21.04 -1.64
CA PRO A 147 -6.26 -20.17 -0.52
C PRO A 147 -7.56 -20.64 0.12
N LYS A 148 -7.60 -20.62 1.45
CA LYS A 148 -8.83 -20.90 2.19
C LYS A 148 -9.81 -19.74 1.96
N ASP A 149 -11.04 -20.08 1.68
CA ASP A 149 -12.11 -19.10 1.53
C ASP A 149 -12.35 -18.32 2.84
#